data_bb226fe3a6b4840cd72c466a62d07896
#
_entry.id   bb226fe3a6b4840cd72c466a62d07896
#
_cell.length_a   1.000
_cell.length_b   1.000
_cell.length_c   1.000
_cell.angle_alpha   90.00
_cell.angle_beta   90.00
_cell.angle_gamma   90.00
#
_symmetry.space_group_name_H-M   'P 1'
#
loop_
_entity.id
_entity.type
_entity.pdbx_description
1 polymer ?
#
loop_
_entity_poly.entity_id
_entity_poly.type
_entity_poly.pdbx_seq_one_letter_code
_entity_poly.pdbx_strand_id
1 'polypeptide(L)'
;MDTVRNKVKVFASTLGFKDMKVIILDECDYITPNAQAALRNLMETFSKHCRFILTCNFVERIIDPIQSRCQTFQTTPPSKKEVAVHLSKILETEEVGHELSDIALLINSAYPDIRRVINSAQRQSVEGELTIDKQSIVENDYKLKLLEILTKQDKPNAFKNIRQLMADSQVKDYADLFRLLYDEVDGYGKGHIAECILILGKYELSDSQVVLSLIHI
;
A
#
# COMPACT_ATOMS: atom_id res chain seq x y z
N MET A 1 8.80 6.66 24.39
CA MET A 1 7.64 7.39 24.97
C MET A 1 7.90 8.87 25.21
N ASP A 2 9.10 9.24 25.57
CA ASP A 2 9.47 10.62 25.93
C ASP A 2 9.54 11.60 24.76
N THR A 3 9.79 11.12 23.54
CA THR A 3 9.97 12.00 22.37
C THR A 3 8.69 12.74 22.00
N VAL A 4 7.54 12.08 21.96
CA VAL A 4 6.25 12.72 21.64
C VAL A 4 5.86 13.69 22.75
N ARG A 5 5.94 13.26 24.02
CA ARG A 5 5.61 14.12 25.15
C ARG A 5 6.51 15.36 25.23
N ASN A 6 7.81 15.17 25.11
CA ASN A 6 8.76 16.25 25.35
C ASN A 6 8.95 17.14 24.11
N LYS A 7 9.25 16.58 22.94
CA LYS A 7 9.51 17.39 21.74
C LYS A 7 8.26 18.12 21.24
N VAL A 8 7.12 17.41 21.17
CA VAL A 8 5.85 18.02 20.71
C VAL A 8 5.39 19.09 21.74
N LYS A 9 5.46 18.78 23.03
CA LYS A 9 5.11 19.73 24.09
C LYS A 9 6.00 20.98 24.07
N VAL A 10 7.31 20.81 23.99
CA VAL A 10 8.26 21.93 23.95
C VAL A 10 7.99 22.78 22.71
N PHE A 11 7.85 22.19 21.53
CA PHE A 11 7.55 22.93 20.31
C PHE A 11 6.20 23.67 20.43
N ALA A 12 5.16 23.02 20.95
CA ALA A 12 3.85 23.62 21.10
C ALA A 12 3.84 24.79 22.11
N SER A 13 4.64 24.70 23.19
CA SER A 13 4.70 25.69 24.26
C SER A 13 5.61 26.89 23.97
N THR A 14 6.55 26.78 23.04
CA THR A 14 7.43 27.91 22.68
C THR A 14 6.63 29.00 21.95
N LEU A 15 7.01 30.25 22.15
CA LEU A 15 6.50 31.36 21.33
C LEU A 15 7.06 31.25 19.91
N GLY A 16 6.19 31.30 18.92
CA GLY A 16 6.58 31.30 17.51
C GLY A 16 6.65 32.71 16.93
N PHE A 17 7.36 32.88 15.82
CA PHE A 17 7.37 34.14 15.06
C PHE A 17 6.03 34.40 14.35
N LYS A 18 5.14 33.41 14.27
CA LYS A 18 3.80 33.49 13.69
C LYS A 18 2.76 33.05 14.73
N ASP A 19 1.54 33.56 14.57
CA ASP A 19 0.43 33.30 15.50
C ASP A 19 -0.02 31.85 15.57
N MET A 20 0.27 31.06 14.53
CA MET A 20 -0.16 29.67 14.43
C MET A 20 1.01 28.74 14.08
N LYS A 21 1.11 27.63 14.80
CA LYS A 21 2.03 26.55 14.52
C LYS A 21 1.28 25.36 13.94
N VAL A 22 1.95 24.60 13.08
CA VAL A 22 1.44 23.33 12.55
C VAL A 22 2.39 22.21 12.94
N ILE A 23 1.83 21.16 13.50
CA ILE A 23 2.54 19.93 13.86
C ILE A 23 1.99 18.83 12.97
N ILE A 24 2.84 18.23 12.16
CA ILE A 24 2.49 17.11 11.29
C ILE A 24 3.05 15.85 11.93
N LEU A 25 2.19 14.87 12.15
CA LEU A 25 2.54 13.54 12.65
C LEU A 25 2.18 12.53 11.55
N ASP A 26 3.20 12.09 10.87
CA ASP A 26 3.08 11.11 9.80
C ASP A 26 3.03 9.69 10.39
N GLU A 27 2.24 8.79 9.77
CA GLU A 27 2.07 7.40 10.20
C GLU A 27 1.68 7.26 11.67
N CYS A 28 0.73 8.07 12.15
CA CYS A 28 0.37 8.11 13.56
C CYS A 28 -0.37 6.85 14.08
N ASP A 29 -0.78 5.95 13.20
CA ASP A 29 -1.28 4.61 13.52
C ASP A 29 -0.21 3.67 14.11
N TYR A 30 1.09 4.01 14.00
CA TYR A 30 2.18 3.31 14.68
C TYR A 30 2.46 3.86 16.10
N ILE A 31 1.81 4.95 16.50
CA ILE A 31 1.95 5.51 17.84
C ILE A 31 1.19 4.64 18.84
N THR A 32 1.84 4.27 19.96
CA THR A 32 1.20 3.45 21.00
C THR A 32 -0.02 4.16 21.60
N PRO A 33 -1.07 3.42 22.07
CA PRO A 33 -2.28 4.01 22.65
C PRO A 33 -2.00 4.98 23.80
N ASN A 34 -1.00 4.69 24.63
CA ASN A 34 -0.59 5.58 25.74
C ASN A 34 0.02 6.90 25.23
N ALA A 35 0.77 6.86 24.15
CA ALA A 35 1.32 8.07 23.53
C ALA A 35 0.23 8.85 22.78
N GLN A 36 -0.74 8.19 22.18
CA GLN A 36 -1.92 8.81 21.60
C GLN A 36 -2.77 9.53 22.68
N ALA A 37 -2.96 8.93 23.86
CA ALA A 37 -3.64 9.58 24.97
C ALA A 37 -2.92 10.85 25.46
N ALA A 38 -1.57 10.83 25.46
CA ALA A 38 -0.80 12.03 25.76
C ALA A 38 -0.93 13.10 24.66
N LEU A 39 -0.93 12.70 23.41
CA LEU A 39 -1.13 13.58 22.26
C LEU A 39 -2.49 14.27 22.32
N ARG A 40 -3.56 13.55 22.65
CA ARG A 40 -4.89 14.15 22.86
C ARG A 40 -4.84 15.33 23.81
N ASN A 41 -4.18 15.16 24.97
CA ASN A 41 -4.08 16.24 25.98
C ASN A 41 -3.31 17.45 25.42
N LEU A 42 -2.26 17.22 24.63
CA LEU A 42 -1.50 18.30 23.96
C LEU A 42 -2.36 19.05 22.94
N MET A 43 -3.15 18.32 22.14
CA MET A 43 -4.07 18.91 21.16
C MET A 43 -5.09 19.83 21.83
N GLU A 44 -5.64 19.42 22.98
CA GLU A 44 -6.57 20.26 23.76
C GLU A 44 -5.86 21.49 24.34
N THR A 45 -4.72 21.29 25.00
CA THR A 45 -4.00 22.36 25.72
C THR A 45 -3.53 23.46 24.77
N PHE A 46 -3.05 23.08 23.57
CA PHE A 46 -2.44 24.02 22.63
C PHE A 46 -3.33 24.38 21.45
N SER A 47 -4.61 24.04 21.46
CA SER A 47 -5.58 24.26 20.39
C SER A 47 -5.65 25.70 19.86
N LYS A 48 -5.36 26.69 20.69
CA LYS A 48 -5.38 28.10 20.29
C LYS A 48 -4.20 28.52 19.42
N HIS A 49 -3.04 27.88 19.57
CA HIS A 49 -1.78 28.28 18.95
C HIS A 49 -1.17 27.19 18.05
N CYS A 50 -1.70 25.97 18.12
CA CYS A 50 -1.24 24.84 17.33
C CYS A 50 -2.37 24.16 16.58
N ARG A 51 -2.07 23.71 15.36
CA ARG A 51 -2.88 22.77 14.59
C ARG A 51 -2.10 21.48 14.41
N PHE A 52 -2.83 20.37 14.46
CA PHE A 52 -2.26 19.04 14.29
C PHE A 52 -2.79 18.44 13.00
N ILE A 53 -1.89 17.94 12.18
CA ILE A 53 -2.19 17.15 10.99
C ILE A 53 -1.67 15.75 11.27
N LEU A 54 -2.56 14.78 11.23
CA LEU A 54 -2.25 13.37 11.49
C LEU A 54 -2.47 12.61 10.19
N THR A 55 -1.49 11.84 9.74
CA THR A 55 -1.69 10.89 8.64
C THR A 55 -1.69 9.47 9.18
N CYS A 56 -2.48 8.60 8.62
CA CYS A 56 -2.52 7.18 8.96
C CYS A 56 -3.03 6.35 7.78
N ASN A 57 -2.64 5.09 7.73
CA ASN A 57 -3.20 4.12 6.81
C ASN A 57 -4.40 3.38 7.42
N PHE A 58 -4.40 3.18 8.75
CA PHE A 58 -5.41 2.43 9.48
C PHE A 58 -6.04 3.32 10.54
N VAL A 59 -7.19 3.93 10.22
CA VAL A 59 -7.90 4.84 11.13
C VAL A 59 -8.36 4.14 12.41
N GLU A 60 -8.65 2.84 12.34
CA GLU A 60 -9.06 2.00 13.47
C GLU A 60 -7.95 1.82 14.53
N ARG A 61 -6.70 2.13 14.21
CA ARG A 61 -5.59 2.16 15.17
C ARG A 61 -5.46 3.47 15.91
N ILE A 62 -6.22 4.48 15.49
CA ILE A 62 -6.27 5.78 16.17
C ILE A 62 -7.39 5.75 17.19
N ILE A 63 -7.10 6.09 18.46
CA ILE A 63 -8.10 6.07 19.52
C ILE A 63 -9.24 7.04 19.23
N ASP A 64 -10.48 6.66 19.54
CA ASP A 64 -11.69 7.46 19.32
C ASP A 64 -11.59 8.91 19.87
N PRO A 65 -10.98 9.16 21.05
CA PRO A 65 -10.83 10.52 21.55
C PRO A 65 -9.96 11.45 20.67
N ILE A 66 -9.07 10.93 19.84
CA ILE A 66 -8.33 11.73 18.84
C ILE A 66 -9.20 11.91 17.60
N GLN A 67 -9.80 10.83 17.10
CA GLN A 67 -10.67 10.91 15.92
C GLN A 67 -11.78 11.94 16.08
N SER A 68 -12.43 11.97 17.25
CA SER A 68 -13.51 12.92 17.54
C SER A 68 -13.08 14.39 17.60
N ARG A 69 -11.77 14.67 17.68
CA ARG A 69 -11.18 16.03 17.71
C ARG A 69 -10.59 16.46 16.38
N CYS A 70 -10.56 15.55 15.41
CA CYS A 70 -10.02 15.79 14.09
C CYS A 70 -11.14 15.80 13.04
N GLN A 71 -10.96 16.62 12.03
CA GLN A 71 -11.72 16.45 10.80
C GLN A 71 -11.03 15.39 9.97
N THR A 72 -11.73 14.32 9.66
CA THR A 72 -11.19 13.19 8.90
C THR A 72 -11.40 13.41 7.40
N PHE A 73 -10.35 13.22 6.63
CA PHE A 73 -10.36 13.21 5.17
C PHE A 73 -9.84 11.86 4.70
N GLN A 74 -10.66 11.14 3.96
CA GLN A 74 -10.24 9.90 3.32
C GLN A 74 -9.66 10.21 1.93
N THR A 75 -8.40 9.84 1.73
CA THR A 75 -7.73 9.96 0.43
C THR A 75 -7.86 8.64 -0.33
N THR A 76 -8.45 8.70 -1.51
CA THR A 76 -8.51 7.55 -2.43
C THR A 76 -7.40 7.67 -3.48
N PRO A 77 -6.82 6.56 -3.94
CA PRO A 77 -5.83 6.62 -5.01
C PRO A 77 -6.47 7.19 -6.28
N PRO A 78 -5.76 8.02 -7.05
CA PRO A 78 -6.25 8.52 -8.34
C PRO A 78 -6.42 7.36 -9.33
N SER A 79 -7.25 7.54 -10.35
CA SER A 79 -7.47 6.54 -11.37
C SER A 79 -6.18 6.19 -12.13
N LYS A 80 -6.08 4.97 -12.64
CA LYS A 80 -4.93 4.55 -13.47
C LYS A 80 -4.65 5.52 -14.62
N LYS A 81 -5.70 6.13 -15.19
CA LYS A 81 -5.57 7.13 -16.27
C LYS A 81 -4.88 8.40 -15.78
N GLU A 82 -5.27 8.91 -14.62
CA GLU A 82 -4.64 10.10 -14.03
C GLU A 82 -3.18 9.82 -13.65
N VAL A 83 -2.89 8.63 -13.12
CA VAL A 83 -1.51 8.20 -12.85
C VAL A 83 -0.69 8.12 -14.13
N ALA A 84 -1.26 7.63 -15.25
CA ALA A 84 -0.58 7.57 -16.54
C ALA A 84 -0.22 8.96 -17.06
N VAL A 85 -1.16 9.90 -17.02
CA VAL A 85 -0.92 11.29 -17.42
C VAL A 85 0.17 11.94 -16.56
N HIS A 86 0.13 11.69 -15.25
CA HIS A 86 1.13 12.25 -14.32
C HIS A 86 2.53 11.66 -14.57
N LEU A 87 2.63 10.35 -14.77
CA LEU A 87 3.88 9.67 -15.06
C LEU A 87 4.47 10.12 -16.41
N SER A 88 3.65 10.23 -17.46
CA SER A 88 4.09 10.76 -18.76
C SER A 88 4.69 12.15 -18.62
N LYS A 89 4.02 13.04 -17.87
CA LYS A 89 4.53 14.40 -17.62
C LYS A 89 5.88 14.39 -16.86
N ILE A 90 6.08 13.48 -15.91
CA ILE A 90 7.36 13.34 -15.21
C ILE A 90 8.44 12.91 -16.22
N LEU A 91 8.19 11.89 -17.02
CA LEU A 91 9.15 11.38 -18.01
C LEU A 91 9.50 12.42 -19.07
N GLU A 92 8.51 13.21 -19.54
CA GLU A 92 8.73 14.35 -20.43
C GLU A 92 9.64 15.41 -19.79
N THR A 93 9.42 15.74 -18.51
CA THR A 93 10.22 16.73 -17.77
C THR A 93 11.67 16.27 -17.58
N GLU A 94 11.88 14.98 -17.40
CA GLU A 94 13.19 14.34 -17.25
C GLU A 94 13.82 13.97 -18.62
N GLU A 95 13.19 14.36 -19.72
CA GLU A 95 13.64 14.10 -21.10
C GLU A 95 13.80 12.60 -21.42
N VAL A 96 12.94 11.74 -20.84
CA VAL A 96 12.93 10.30 -21.05
C VAL A 96 11.92 9.91 -22.13
N GLY A 97 12.40 9.31 -23.21
CA GLY A 97 11.57 8.74 -24.27
C GLY A 97 10.73 7.57 -23.74
N HIS A 98 9.44 7.52 -24.07
CA HIS A 98 8.54 6.49 -23.56
C HIS A 98 7.36 6.23 -24.50
N GLU A 99 6.81 5.03 -24.43
CA GLU A 99 5.54 4.67 -25.07
C GLU A 99 4.41 4.54 -24.03
N LEU A 100 3.17 4.85 -24.44
CA LEU A 100 2.00 4.70 -23.56
C LEU A 100 1.76 3.25 -23.12
N SER A 101 2.16 2.28 -23.96
CA SER A 101 2.16 0.86 -23.64
C SER A 101 3.03 0.53 -22.41
N ASP A 102 4.20 1.12 -22.33
CA ASP A 102 5.16 0.89 -21.26
C ASP A 102 4.68 1.50 -19.95
N ILE A 103 4.13 2.71 -20.02
CA ILE A 103 3.46 3.36 -18.88
C ILE A 103 2.32 2.47 -18.36
N ALA A 104 1.50 1.92 -19.24
CA ALA A 104 0.38 1.07 -18.83
C ALA A 104 0.87 -0.22 -18.14
N LEU A 105 1.96 -0.83 -18.60
CA LEU A 105 2.58 -1.99 -17.97
C LEU A 105 3.09 -1.68 -16.57
N LEU A 106 3.81 -0.56 -16.40
CA LEU A 106 4.30 -0.11 -15.10
C LEU A 106 3.16 0.12 -14.10
N ILE A 107 2.12 0.82 -14.52
CA ILE A 107 0.95 1.08 -13.67
C ILE A 107 0.27 -0.22 -13.28
N ASN A 108 0.03 -1.13 -14.21
CA ASN A 108 -0.61 -2.41 -13.90
C ASN A 108 0.22 -3.28 -12.94
N SER A 109 1.54 -3.11 -12.93
CA SER A 109 2.42 -3.88 -12.05
C SER A 109 2.41 -3.41 -10.58
N ALA A 110 2.11 -2.15 -10.31
CA ALA A 110 2.32 -1.57 -9.00
C ALA A 110 1.12 -0.78 -8.44
N TYR A 111 0.09 -0.49 -9.25
CA TYR A 111 -1.11 0.19 -8.77
C TYR A 111 -1.81 -0.62 -7.65
N PRO A 112 -2.29 0.02 -6.57
CA PRO A 112 -2.46 1.47 -6.36
C PRO A 112 -1.24 2.22 -5.78
N ASP A 113 -0.09 1.59 -5.60
CA ASP A 113 1.12 2.21 -5.06
C ASP A 113 1.82 3.09 -6.12
N ILE A 114 1.46 4.38 -6.16
CA ILE A 114 2.00 5.34 -7.12
C ILE A 114 3.51 5.55 -6.91
N ARG A 115 3.99 5.51 -5.67
CA ARG A 115 5.42 5.64 -5.37
C ARG A 115 6.21 4.50 -6.01
N ARG A 116 5.70 3.28 -5.90
CA ARG A 116 6.29 2.10 -6.54
C ARG A 116 6.26 2.21 -8.07
N VAL A 117 5.18 2.75 -8.66
CA VAL A 117 5.10 3.03 -10.11
C VAL A 117 6.22 3.98 -10.54
N ILE A 118 6.36 5.13 -9.87
CA ILE A 118 7.37 6.16 -10.20
C ILE A 118 8.78 5.60 -10.00
N ASN A 119 9.06 4.93 -8.88
CA ASN A 119 10.36 4.33 -8.61
C ASN A 119 10.72 3.24 -9.64
N SER A 120 9.72 2.49 -10.12
CA SER A 120 9.93 1.48 -11.17
C SER A 120 10.23 2.14 -12.51
N ALA A 121 9.53 3.22 -12.86
CA ALA A 121 9.83 4.01 -14.05
C ALA A 121 11.26 4.58 -13.99
N GLN A 122 11.66 5.20 -12.87
CA GLN A 122 13.00 5.73 -12.70
C GLN A 122 14.09 4.66 -12.85
N ARG A 123 13.88 3.49 -12.26
CA ARG A 123 14.84 2.37 -12.35
C ARG A 123 14.98 1.82 -13.77
N GLN A 124 13.91 1.88 -14.56
CA GLN A 124 13.85 1.34 -15.92
C GLN A 124 14.12 2.42 -16.99
N SER A 125 14.35 3.66 -16.60
CA SER A 125 14.83 4.72 -17.47
C SER A 125 16.35 4.59 -17.62
N VAL A 126 16.80 4.11 -18.76
CA VAL A 126 18.21 3.87 -19.07
C VAL A 126 18.57 4.65 -20.34
N GLU A 127 19.66 5.40 -20.32
CA GLU A 127 20.16 6.18 -21.46
C GLU A 127 19.14 7.13 -22.10
N GLY A 128 18.19 7.66 -21.30
CA GLY A 128 17.16 8.58 -21.77
C GLY A 128 15.93 7.91 -22.39
N GLU A 129 15.82 6.59 -22.31
CA GLU A 129 14.65 5.85 -22.76
C GLU A 129 14.08 4.95 -21.66
N LEU A 130 12.76 4.82 -21.61
CA LEU A 130 12.08 3.89 -20.73
C LEU A 130 12.12 2.49 -21.33
N THR A 131 12.95 1.62 -20.75
CA THR A 131 13.10 0.24 -21.21
C THR A 131 12.48 -0.72 -20.21
N ILE A 132 11.32 -1.29 -20.54
CA ILE A 132 10.62 -2.21 -19.65
C ILE A 132 11.37 -3.53 -19.54
N ASP A 133 11.81 -3.86 -18.33
CA ASP A 133 12.40 -5.16 -18.04
C ASP A 133 11.34 -6.26 -18.19
N LYS A 134 11.66 -7.26 -19.04
CA LYS A 134 10.79 -8.42 -19.29
C LYS A 134 10.46 -9.21 -18.02
N GLN A 135 11.27 -9.10 -16.96
CA GLN A 135 10.98 -9.72 -15.68
C GLN A 135 9.79 -9.06 -14.98
N SER A 136 9.59 -7.74 -15.13
CA SER A 136 8.40 -7.04 -14.61
C SER A 136 7.10 -7.47 -15.32
N ILE A 137 7.20 -7.91 -16.58
CA ILE A 137 6.08 -8.47 -17.35
C ILE A 137 5.75 -9.88 -16.84
N VAL A 138 6.76 -10.67 -16.53
CA VAL A 138 6.60 -12.04 -16.01
C VAL A 138 5.93 -12.06 -14.64
N GLU A 139 6.22 -11.10 -13.78
CA GLU A 139 5.54 -10.97 -12.47
C GLU A 139 4.04 -10.69 -12.59
N ASN A 140 3.58 -10.02 -13.65
CA ASN A 140 2.15 -9.84 -13.90
C ASN A 140 1.53 -10.99 -14.69
N ASP A 141 2.30 -11.65 -15.54
CA ASP A 141 1.84 -12.76 -16.37
C ASP A 141 1.41 -13.98 -15.52
N TYR A 142 2.09 -14.25 -14.39
CA TYR A 142 1.68 -15.37 -13.53
C TYR A 142 0.33 -15.12 -12.84
N LYS A 143 0.01 -13.87 -12.47
CA LYS A 143 -1.29 -13.52 -11.87
C LYS A 143 -2.45 -13.76 -12.81
N LEU A 144 -2.29 -13.34 -14.07
CA LEU A 144 -3.28 -13.59 -15.13
C LEU A 144 -3.40 -15.08 -15.44
N LYS A 145 -2.29 -15.79 -15.58
CA LYS A 145 -2.28 -17.24 -15.79
C LYS A 145 -2.90 -18.01 -14.64
N LEU A 146 -2.67 -17.56 -13.39
CA LEU A 146 -3.28 -18.17 -12.21
C LEU A 146 -4.81 -18.04 -12.25
N LEU A 147 -5.33 -16.84 -12.52
CA LEU A 147 -6.77 -16.62 -12.66
C LEU A 147 -7.37 -17.43 -13.81
N GLU A 148 -6.66 -17.52 -14.93
CA GLU A 148 -7.08 -18.33 -16.06
C GLU A 148 -7.17 -19.82 -15.72
N ILE A 149 -6.20 -20.38 -15.00
CA ILE A 149 -6.21 -21.78 -14.54
C ILE A 149 -7.38 -22.02 -13.57
N LEU A 150 -7.61 -21.10 -12.64
CA LEU A 150 -8.71 -21.19 -11.67
C LEU A 150 -10.09 -21.10 -12.34
N THR A 151 -10.22 -20.28 -13.38
CA THR A 151 -11.49 -20.08 -14.10
C THR A 151 -11.83 -21.23 -15.04
N LYS A 152 -10.82 -21.86 -15.69
CA LYS A 152 -11.01 -22.93 -16.70
C LYS A 152 -11.49 -24.28 -16.14
N GLN A 153 -11.46 -24.49 -14.81
CA GLN A 153 -12.01 -25.68 -14.13
C GLN A 153 -11.44 -27.04 -14.55
N ASP A 154 -10.24 -27.11 -15.10
CA ASP A 154 -9.57 -28.40 -15.32
C ASP A 154 -9.01 -28.94 -13.98
N LYS A 155 -9.95 -29.41 -13.12
CA LYS A 155 -9.70 -29.78 -11.72
C LYS A 155 -8.52 -30.77 -11.52
N PRO A 156 -8.34 -31.82 -12.36
CA PRO A 156 -7.27 -32.82 -12.14
C PRO A 156 -5.87 -32.22 -12.24
N ASN A 157 -5.68 -31.24 -13.13
CA ASN A 157 -4.37 -30.68 -13.43
C ASN A 157 -4.16 -29.28 -12.83
N ALA A 158 -5.22 -28.60 -12.38
CA ALA A 158 -5.16 -27.24 -11.87
C ALA A 158 -4.14 -27.08 -10.74
N PHE A 159 -4.17 -27.96 -9.74
CA PHE A 159 -3.22 -27.93 -8.63
C PHE A 159 -1.76 -28.06 -9.08
N LYS A 160 -1.48 -29.00 -9.97
CA LYS A 160 -0.13 -29.21 -10.51
C LYS A 160 0.34 -28.01 -11.30
N ASN A 161 -0.53 -27.45 -12.15
CA ASN A 161 -0.23 -26.29 -12.98
C ASN A 161 0.01 -25.03 -12.13
N ILE A 162 -0.82 -24.81 -11.12
CA ILE A 162 -0.66 -23.68 -10.17
C ILE A 162 0.67 -23.83 -9.42
N ARG A 163 0.97 -25.01 -8.87
CA ARG A 163 2.22 -25.26 -8.16
C ARG A 163 3.45 -25.00 -9.03
N GLN A 164 3.41 -25.46 -10.28
CA GLN A 164 4.49 -25.24 -11.25
C GLN A 164 4.61 -23.73 -11.56
N LEU A 165 3.50 -23.06 -11.84
CA LEU A 165 3.47 -21.62 -12.11
C LEU A 165 4.07 -20.80 -10.96
N MET A 166 3.72 -21.13 -9.70
CA MET A 166 4.24 -20.46 -8.52
C MET A 166 5.75 -20.69 -8.33
N ALA A 167 6.23 -21.91 -8.61
CA ALA A 167 7.65 -22.24 -8.55
C ALA A 167 8.46 -21.49 -9.63
N ASP A 168 7.95 -21.46 -10.85
CA ASP A 168 8.62 -20.81 -11.98
C ASP A 168 8.67 -19.28 -11.82
N SER A 169 7.63 -18.71 -11.19
CA SER A 169 7.51 -17.26 -10.98
C SER A 169 8.27 -16.75 -9.74
N GLN A 170 8.86 -17.64 -8.94
CA GLN A 170 9.63 -17.29 -7.73
C GLN A 170 8.93 -16.27 -6.82
N VAL A 171 7.62 -16.41 -6.62
CA VAL A 171 6.81 -15.49 -5.81
C VAL A 171 7.37 -15.42 -4.40
N LYS A 172 7.75 -14.22 -3.96
CA LYS A 172 8.31 -13.96 -2.63
C LYS A 172 7.31 -13.32 -1.66
N ASP A 173 6.33 -12.60 -2.19
CA ASP A 173 5.29 -11.93 -1.42
C ASP A 173 3.93 -12.52 -1.80
N TYR A 174 3.31 -13.17 -0.84
CA TYR A 174 1.99 -13.80 -1.02
C TYR A 174 0.84 -12.86 -0.66
N ALA A 175 1.08 -11.74 0.02
CA ALA A 175 0.02 -10.80 0.44
C ALA A 175 -0.72 -10.22 -0.78
N ASP A 176 0.02 -9.78 -1.80
CA ASP A 176 -0.54 -9.30 -3.07
C ASP A 176 -1.33 -10.40 -3.80
N LEU A 177 -0.92 -11.66 -3.67
CA LEU A 177 -1.60 -12.80 -4.26
C LEU A 177 -2.92 -13.09 -3.56
N PHE A 178 -2.94 -13.10 -2.23
CA PHE A 178 -4.17 -13.28 -1.45
C PHE A 178 -5.18 -12.19 -1.76
N ARG A 179 -4.73 -10.94 -1.87
CA ARG A 179 -5.58 -9.81 -2.25
C ARG A 179 -6.16 -9.98 -3.65
N LEU A 180 -5.35 -10.33 -4.63
CA LEU A 180 -5.81 -10.61 -5.99
C LEU A 180 -6.88 -11.71 -6.02
N LEU A 181 -6.63 -12.82 -5.31
CA LEU A 181 -7.55 -13.94 -5.24
C LEU A 181 -8.86 -13.56 -4.55
N TYR A 182 -8.81 -12.68 -3.55
CA TYR A 182 -10.00 -12.16 -2.90
C TYR A 182 -10.81 -11.25 -3.85
N ASP A 183 -10.14 -10.31 -4.51
CA ASP A 183 -10.79 -9.35 -5.42
C ASP A 183 -11.44 -10.04 -6.63
N GLU A 184 -10.88 -11.14 -7.11
CA GLU A 184 -11.35 -11.90 -8.29
C GLU A 184 -12.16 -13.16 -7.94
N VAL A 185 -12.55 -13.32 -6.68
CA VAL A 185 -13.25 -14.53 -6.19
C VAL A 185 -14.55 -14.83 -6.94
N ASP A 186 -15.26 -13.81 -7.38
CA ASP A 186 -16.50 -13.94 -8.14
C ASP A 186 -16.30 -14.66 -9.50
N GLY A 187 -15.12 -14.45 -10.11
CA GLY A 187 -14.76 -15.05 -11.39
C GLY A 187 -14.52 -16.56 -11.33
N TYR A 188 -13.89 -17.06 -10.27
CA TYR A 188 -13.51 -18.47 -10.15
C TYR A 188 -14.28 -19.24 -9.07
N GLY A 189 -14.87 -18.58 -8.08
CA GLY A 189 -15.55 -19.19 -6.93
C GLY A 189 -16.89 -19.85 -7.23
N LYS A 190 -17.53 -19.54 -8.35
CA LYS A 190 -18.74 -20.17 -8.95
C LYS A 190 -19.62 -20.97 -7.98
N GLY A 191 -20.33 -20.28 -7.08
CA GLY A 191 -21.26 -20.92 -6.13
C GLY A 191 -20.63 -21.32 -4.79
N HIS A 192 -19.30 -21.21 -4.63
CA HIS A 192 -18.56 -21.50 -3.40
C HIS A 192 -17.76 -20.29 -2.90
N ILE A 193 -18.23 -19.07 -3.19
CA ILE A 193 -17.53 -17.81 -2.87
C ILE A 193 -17.20 -17.72 -1.38
N ALA A 194 -18.17 -18.01 -0.51
CA ALA A 194 -17.97 -17.95 0.94
C ALA A 194 -16.90 -18.94 1.43
N GLU A 195 -16.86 -20.14 0.87
CA GLU A 195 -15.86 -21.15 1.20
C GLU A 195 -14.46 -20.71 0.72
N CYS A 196 -14.38 -20.15 -0.48
CA CYS A 196 -13.12 -19.59 -1.02
C CYS A 196 -12.57 -18.47 -0.14
N ILE A 197 -13.41 -17.53 0.30
CA ILE A 197 -13.02 -16.43 1.18
C ILE A 197 -12.52 -16.96 2.53
N LEU A 198 -13.19 -17.94 3.13
CA LEU A 198 -12.76 -18.57 4.38
C LEU A 198 -11.40 -19.27 4.24
N ILE A 199 -11.17 -19.96 3.13
CA ILE A 199 -9.90 -20.62 2.83
C ILE A 199 -8.79 -19.57 2.68
N LEU A 200 -9.03 -18.51 1.89
CA LEU A 200 -8.05 -17.43 1.70
C LEU A 200 -7.67 -16.78 3.03
N GLY A 201 -8.65 -16.38 3.85
CA GLY A 201 -8.37 -15.75 5.14
C GLY A 201 -7.62 -16.67 6.13
N LYS A 202 -7.91 -17.99 6.11
CA LYS A 202 -7.19 -18.96 6.92
C LYS A 202 -5.70 -19.04 6.53
N TYR A 203 -5.40 -19.09 5.24
CA TYR A 203 -4.03 -19.25 4.78
C TYR A 203 -3.23 -17.94 4.81
N GLU A 204 -3.86 -16.80 4.57
CA GLU A 204 -3.25 -15.47 4.78
C GLU A 204 -2.80 -15.28 6.23
N LEU A 205 -3.67 -15.65 7.20
CA LEU A 205 -3.30 -15.61 8.61
C LEU A 205 -2.14 -16.56 8.94
N SER A 206 -2.10 -17.73 8.33
CA SER A 206 -1.02 -18.71 8.53
C SER A 206 0.30 -18.21 7.96
N ASP A 207 0.29 -17.59 6.78
CA ASP A 207 1.47 -17.00 6.15
C ASP A 207 2.07 -15.88 7.00
N SER A 208 1.23 -14.99 7.53
CA SER A 208 1.66 -13.92 8.43
C SER A 208 2.32 -14.43 9.72
N GLN A 209 1.87 -15.57 10.25
CA GLN A 209 2.46 -16.19 11.43
C GLN A 209 3.82 -16.84 11.13
N VAL A 210 3.99 -17.44 9.95
CA VAL A 210 5.27 -18.03 9.54
C VAL A 210 6.34 -16.96 9.38
N VAL A 211 6.02 -15.82 8.76
CA VAL A 211 6.94 -14.69 8.62
C VAL A 211 7.37 -14.17 9.99
N LEU A 212 6.46 -14.03 10.94
CA LEU A 212 6.78 -13.62 12.32
C LEU A 212 7.70 -14.62 13.03
N SER A 213 7.51 -15.92 12.81
CA SER A 213 8.36 -16.95 13.43
C SER A 213 9.79 -16.96 12.88
N LEU A 214 9.99 -16.61 11.63
CA LEU A 214 11.31 -16.52 10.99
C LEU A 214 12.12 -15.28 11.44
N ILE A 215 11.45 -14.23 11.89
CA ILE A 215 12.12 -13.02 12.43
C ILE A 215 12.65 -13.25 13.85
N HIS A 216 12.17 -14.26 14.56
CA HIS A 216 12.58 -14.59 15.93
C HIS A 216 13.65 -15.69 16.01
N ILE A 217 14.20 -16.17 14.90
CA ILE A 217 15.37 -17.05 14.83
C ILE A 217 16.60 -16.25 14.42
#